data_ec852858f8368b2431b5cfa7e196b83b
#
_entry.id   ec852858f8368b2431b5cfa7e196b83b
#
_cell.length_a   1.000
_cell.length_b   1.000
_cell.length_c   1.000
_cell.angle_alpha   90.00
_cell.angle_beta   90.00
_cell.angle_gamma   90.00
#
_symmetry.space_group_name_H-M   'P 1'
#
loop_
_entity.id
_entity.type
_entity.pdbx_description
1 polymer ?
#
loop_
_entity_poly.entity_id
_entity_poly.type
_entity_poly.pdbx_seq_one_letter_code
_entity_poly.pdbx_strand_id
1 'polypeptide(L)'
;MYVPADDLTDPAPANTFAHLDSTIVLERSIAELGIYPAVDPLFSVSNALAPEIVGEEHFQVARRVQEVLQSYKDLQDIIAILGIDELSPDQKQTVFRARKIQKFLSQPFHVAEVFTGVAGKYVSVKDTIRGFKMILDGELD
;
A
#
# COMPACT_ATOMS: atom_id res chain seq x y z
N MET A 1 -8.36 -10.61 15.02
CA MET A 1 -9.14 -11.69 14.39
C MET A 1 -8.57 -11.97 13.01
N TYR A 2 -8.41 -13.24 12.67
CA TYR A 2 -7.95 -13.67 11.35
C TYR A 2 -9.12 -14.34 10.63
N VAL A 3 -9.45 -13.83 9.44
CA VAL A 3 -10.56 -14.35 8.64
C VAL A 3 -10.03 -14.73 7.26
N PRO A 4 -9.91 -16.03 6.96
CA PRO A 4 -9.56 -16.47 5.62
C PRO A 4 -10.75 -16.31 4.69
N ALA A 5 -10.61 -15.52 3.63
CA ALA A 5 -11.66 -15.32 2.65
C ALA A 5 -11.07 -14.93 1.29
N ASP A 6 -11.55 -15.55 0.24
CA ASP A 6 -11.23 -15.14 -1.13
C ASP A 6 -12.23 -14.09 -1.64
N ASP A 7 -13.44 -14.09 -1.12
CA ASP A 7 -14.49 -13.13 -1.46
C ASP A 7 -14.89 -12.33 -0.21
N LEU A 8 -14.55 -11.04 -0.21
CA LEU A 8 -14.85 -10.14 0.90
C LEU A 8 -16.33 -9.76 1.00
N THR A 9 -17.11 -10.08 -0.03
CA THR A 9 -18.57 -9.86 -0.04
C THR A 9 -19.36 -10.99 0.61
N ASP A 10 -18.72 -12.12 0.90
CA ASP A 10 -19.34 -13.22 1.64
C ASP A 10 -19.86 -12.74 2.99
N PRO A 11 -20.97 -13.32 3.50
CA PRO A 11 -21.58 -12.85 4.76
C PRO A 11 -20.66 -12.87 5.97
N ALA A 12 -19.78 -13.87 6.08
CA ALA A 12 -18.90 -13.98 7.24
C ALA A 12 -17.85 -12.85 7.30
N PRO A 13 -17.03 -12.59 6.26
CA PRO A 13 -16.12 -11.44 6.27
C PRO A 13 -16.87 -10.11 6.29
N ALA A 14 -17.94 -9.92 5.53
CA ALA A 14 -18.69 -8.67 5.50
C ALA A 14 -19.26 -8.29 6.87
N ASN A 15 -19.86 -9.24 7.58
CA ASN A 15 -20.36 -9.01 8.94
C ASN A 15 -19.23 -8.76 9.94
N THR A 16 -18.09 -9.41 9.78
CA THR A 16 -16.92 -9.22 10.64
C THR A 16 -16.35 -7.80 10.48
N PHE A 17 -16.25 -7.29 9.27
CA PHE A 17 -15.71 -5.94 9.01
C PHE A 17 -16.50 -4.85 9.71
N ALA A 18 -17.80 -5.01 9.82
CA ALA A 18 -18.67 -4.03 10.50
C ALA A 18 -18.33 -3.84 11.99
N HIS A 19 -17.65 -4.81 12.61
CA HIS A 19 -17.30 -4.79 14.04
C HIS A 19 -15.84 -4.42 14.31
N LEU A 20 -15.03 -4.13 13.28
CA LEU A 20 -13.60 -3.88 13.42
C LEU A 20 -13.28 -2.39 13.26
N ASP A 21 -12.40 -1.89 14.12
CA ASP A 21 -11.88 -0.52 14.03
C ASP A 21 -10.75 -0.39 13.01
N SER A 22 -10.04 -1.49 12.75
CA SER A 22 -8.96 -1.53 11.77
C SER A 22 -8.99 -2.86 11.04
N THR A 23 -8.77 -2.82 9.73
CA THR A 23 -8.78 -4.00 8.87
C THR A 23 -7.55 -3.97 7.98
N ILE A 24 -6.79 -5.06 7.99
CA ILE A 24 -5.67 -5.28 7.08
C ILE A 24 -6.10 -6.34 6.09
N VAL A 25 -6.10 -5.98 4.80
CA VAL A 25 -6.50 -6.88 3.72
C VAL A 25 -5.24 -7.36 2.99
N LEU A 26 -5.12 -8.69 2.87
CA LEU A 26 -4.06 -9.32 2.07
C LEU A 26 -4.65 -9.70 0.71
N GLU A 27 -3.91 -9.36 -0.36
CA GLU A 27 -4.37 -9.55 -1.72
C GLU A 27 -3.40 -10.43 -2.51
N ARG A 28 -3.90 -11.46 -3.19
CA ARG A 28 -3.09 -12.40 -3.97
C ARG A 28 -2.38 -11.74 -5.15
N SER A 29 -3.04 -10.82 -5.83
CA SER A 29 -2.44 -10.10 -6.96
C SER A 29 -1.18 -9.33 -6.56
N ILE A 30 -1.13 -8.83 -5.34
CA ILE A 30 0.05 -8.15 -4.77
C ILE A 30 1.17 -9.16 -4.51
N ALA A 31 0.84 -10.33 -3.97
CA ALA A 31 1.81 -11.42 -3.77
C ALA A 31 2.41 -11.91 -5.10
N GLU A 32 1.60 -11.98 -6.14
CA GLU A 32 2.04 -12.36 -7.50
C GLU A 32 3.05 -11.37 -8.08
N LEU A 33 3.02 -10.11 -7.66
CA LEU A 33 4.03 -9.10 -8.02
C LEU A 33 5.33 -9.23 -7.22
N GLY A 34 5.40 -10.17 -6.29
CA GLY A 34 6.56 -10.35 -5.41
C GLY A 34 6.65 -9.37 -4.26
N ILE A 35 5.55 -8.68 -3.93
CA ILE A 35 5.49 -7.72 -2.83
C ILE A 35 5.04 -8.43 -1.56
N TYR A 36 5.91 -8.48 -0.56
CA TYR A 36 5.64 -9.08 0.74
C TYR A 36 6.00 -8.10 1.88
N PRO A 37 5.14 -7.91 2.90
CA PRO A 37 3.79 -8.49 3.04
C PRO A 37 2.82 -8.02 1.95
N ALA A 38 1.95 -8.91 1.50
CA ALA A 38 1.02 -8.64 0.39
C ALA A 38 -0.22 -7.86 0.85
N VAL A 39 -0.02 -6.80 1.59
CA VAL A 39 -1.07 -5.93 2.13
C VAL A 39 -1.59 -5.02 1.02
N ASP A 40 -2.91 -4.95 0.88
CA ASP A 40 -3.54 -3.99 -0.02
C ASP A 40 -3.72 -2.65 0.71
N PRO A 41 -2.96 -1.62 0.34
CA PRO A 41 -3.03 -0.32 1.02
C PRO A 41 -4.29 0.48 0.69
N LEU A 42 -5.03 0.12 -0.36
CA LEU A 42 -6.27 0.79 -0.76
C LEU A 42 -7.49 0.21 -0.05
N PHE A 43 -7.52 -1.09 0.20
CA PHE A 43 -8.61 -1.76 0.90
C PHE A 43 -8.38 -1.90 2.40
N SER A 44 -7.14 -1.76 2.86
CA SER A 44 -6.85 -1.74 4.30
C SER A 44 -7.24 -0.39 4.90
N VAL A 45 -7.95 -0.42 6.01
CA VAL A 45 -8.49 0.79 6.64
C VAL A 45 -8.27 0.76 8.15
N SER A 46 -8.23 1.95 8.76
CA SER A 46 -8.16 2.10 10.21
C SER A 46 -8.90 3.36 10.65
N ASN A 47 -9.74 3.24 11.66
CA ASN A 47 -10.40 4.37 12.29
C ASN A 47 -9.41 5.30 13.03
N ALA A 48 -8.22 4.79 13.36
CA ALA A 48 -7.15 5.60 13.95
C ALA A 48 -6.48 6.55 12.93
N LEU A 49 -6.71 6.38 11.63
CA LEU A 49 -6.17 7.29 10.61
C LEU A 49 -7.02 8.57 10.55
N ALA A 50 -6.83 9.42 11.53
CA ALA A 50 -7.49 10.73 11.65
C ALA A 50 -6.47 11.74 12.17
N PRO A 51 -6.52 13.02 11.74
CA PRO A 51 -5.53 14.03 12.17
C PRO A 51 -5.44 14.19 13.69
N GLU A 52 -6.56 14.00 14.39
CA GLU A 52 -6.65 14.11 15.85
C GLU A 52 -5.91 12.99 16.58
N ILE A 53 -5.71 11.83 15.94
CA ILE A 53 -5.12 10.64 16.57
C ILE A 53 -3.66 10.49 16.14
N VAL A 54 -3.37 10.51 14.84
CA VAL A 54 -2.03 10.23 14.30
C VAL A 54 -1.22 11.49 14.00
N GLY A 55 -1.86 12.67 14.04
CA GLY A 55 -1.25 13.93 13.65
C GLY A 55 -1.46 14.28 12.18
N GLU A 56 -1.38 15.57 11.88
CA GLU A 56 -1.66 16.10 10.53
C GLU A 56 -0.68 15.56 9.48
N GLU A 57 0.61 15.51 9.78
CA GLU A 57 1.63 15.03 8.83
C GLU A 57 1.40 13.58 8.45
N HIS A 58 1.19 12.70 9.42
CA HIS A 58 0.91 11.29 9.15
C HIS A 58 -0.35 11.12 8.29
N PHE A 59 -1.41 11.81 8.63
CA PHE A 59 -2.67 11.76 7.89
C PHE A 59 -2.51 12.22 6.44
N GLN A 60 -1.86 13.35 6.22
CA GLN A 60 -1.64 13.90 4.87
C GLN A 60 -0.76 12.99 4.01
N VAL A 61 0.33 12.46 4.57
CA VAL A 61 1.21 11.53 3.86
C VAL A 61 0.44 10.25 3.48
N ALA A 62 -0.34 9.68 4.39
CA ALA A 62 -1.14 8.49 4.12
C ALA A 62 -2.15 8.73 2.99
N ARG A 63 -2.84 9.87 3.00
CA ARG A 63 -3.78 10.23 1.94
C ARG A 63 -3.11 10.40 0.59
N ARG A 64 -1.98 11.09 0.54
CA ARG A 64 -1.21 11.26 -0.71
C ARG A 64 -0.72 9.91 -1.27
N VAL A 65 -0.27 9.00 -0.41
CA VAL A 65 0.12 7.65 -0.83
C VAL A 65 -1.06 6.91 -1.46
N GLN A 66 -2.22 6.96 -0.81
CA GLN A 66 -3.43 6.34 -1.35
C GLN A 66 -3.85 6.94 -2.70
N GLU A 67 -3.76 8.24 -2.86
CA GLU A 67 -4.07 8.94 -4.12
C GLU A 67 -3.15 8.50 -5.25
N VAL A 68 -1.84 8.42 -5.00
CA VAL A 68 -0.84 7.96 -5.98
C VAL A 68 -1.09 6.51 -6.38
N LEU A 69 -1.36 5.63 -5.43
CA LEU A 69 -1.63 4.22 -5.69
C LEU A 69 -2.96 4.03 -6.42
N GLN A 70 -3.99 4.80 -6.10
CA GLN A 70 -5.27 4.75 -6.81
C GLN A 70 -5.11 5.20 -8.26
N SER A 71 -4.40 6.31 -8.50
CA SER A 71 -4.10 6.79 -9.84
C SER A 71 -3.31 5.76 -10.65
N TYR A 72 -2.34 5.11 -10.03
CA TYR A 72 -1.58 4.03 -10.68
C TYR A 72 -2.47 2.85 -11.06
N LYS A 73 -3.38 2.45 -10.18
CA LYS A 73 -4.35 1.39 -10.45
C LYS A 73 -5.24 1.73 -11.65
N ASP A 74 -5.71 2.97 -11.73
CA ASP A 74 -6.54 3.44 -12.84
C ASP A 74 -5.77 3.46 -14.17
N LEU A 75 -4.46 3.72 -14.13
CA LEU A 75 -3.60 3.74 -15.31
C LEU A 75 -3.11 2.35 -15.75
N GLN A 76 -3.23 1.32 -14.92
CA GLN A 76 -2.73 -0.02 -15.23
C GLN A 76 -3.36 -0.60 -16.51
N ASP A 77 -4.65 -0.38 -16.72
CA ASP A 77 -5.34 -0.88 -17.91
C ASP A 77 -4.80 -0.20 -19.18
N ILE A 78 -4.53 1.09 -19.12
CA ILE A 78 -3.93 1.84 -20.22
C ILE A 78 -2.51 1.34 -20.51
N ILE A 79 -1.72 1.11 -19.47
CA ILE A 79 -0.35 0.59 -19.57
C ILE A 79 -0.35 -0.80 -20.20
N ALA A 80 -1.29 -1.66 -19.81
CA ALA A 80 -1.41 -3.02 -20.33
C ALA A 80 -1.75 -3.06 -21.82
N ILE A 81 -2.56 -2.10 -22.31
CA ILE A 81 -3.06 -2.08 -23.68
C ILE A 81 -2.12 -1.26 -24.58
N LEU A 82 -1.73 -0.05 -24.17
CA LEU A 82 -1.02 0.91 -25.01
C LEU A 82 0.47 1.04 -24.66
N GLY A 83 0.89 0.54 -23.50
CA GLY A 83 2.25 0.72 -22.99
C GLY A 83 2.45 2.03 -22.25
N ILE A 84 3.54 2.09 -21.50
CA ILE A 84 3.87 3.24 -20.65
C ILE A 84 4.22 4.50 -21.44
N ASP A 85 4.70 4.33 -22.66
CA ASP A 85 5.15 5.45 -23.51
C ASP A 85 4.00 6.33 -24.00
N GLU A 86 2.77 5.81 -23.99
CA GLU A 86 1.56 6.54 -24.38
C GLU A 86 1.02 7.45 -23.27
N LEU A 87 1.61 7.41 -22.07
CA LEU A 87 1.20 8.25 -20.96
C LEU A 87 1.80 9.66 -21.08
N SER A 88 1.07 10.65 -20.55
CA SER A 88 1.62 12.00 -20.39
C SER A 88 2.80 12.01 -19.42
N PRO A 89 3.70 13.03 -19.46
CA PRO A 89 4.79 13.11 -18.51
C PRO A 89 4.36 13.06 -17.04
N ASP A 90 3.26 13.69 -16.69
CA ASP A 90 2.72 13.69 -15.33
C ASP A 90 2.23 12.28 -14.92
N GLN A 91 1.58 11.58 -15.83
CA GLN A 91 1.14 10.20 -15.60
C GLN A 91 2.31 9.25 -15.43
N LYS A 92 3.37 9.39 -16.25
CA LYS A 92 4.62 8.61 -16.11
C LYS A 92 5.25 8.83 -14.74
N GLN A 93 5.30 10.07 -14.26
CA GLN A 93 5.84 10.39 -12.95
C GLN A 93 5.03 9.72 -11.83
N THR A 94 3.70 9.76 -11.93
CA THR A 94 2.79 9.07 -11.00
C THR A 94 3.08 7.57 -10.97
N VAL A 95 3.26 6.93 -12.12
CA VAL A 95 3.57 5.51 -12.22
C VAL A 95 4.92 5.19 -11.56
N PHE A 96 5.95 5.97 -11.81
CA PHE A 96 7.27 5.75 -11.22
C PHE A 96 7.25 5.92 -9.71
N ARG A 97 6.55 6.93 -9.20
CA ARG A 97 6.38 7.14 -7.75
C ARG A 97 5.58 6.01 -7.11
N ALA A 98 4.52 5.55 -7.75
CA ALA A 98 3.74 4.42 -7.26
C ALA A 98 4.58 3.15 -7.16
N ARG A 99 5.43 2.87 -8.14
CA ARG A 99 6.36 1.73 -8.11
C ARG A 99 7.38 1.84 -6.97
N LYS A 100 7.88 3.04 -6.69
CA LYS A 100 8.76 3.29 -5.54
C LYS A 100 8.04 3.06 -4.21
N ILE A 101 6.79 3.51 -4.12
CA ILE A 101 5.94 3.26 -2.94
C ILE A 101 5.73 1.76 -2.74
N GLN A 102 5.43 1.02 -3.79
CA GLN A 102 5.28 -0.43 -3.70
C GLN A 102 6.54 -1.13 -3.21
N LYS A 103 7.70 -0.73 -3.71
CA LYS A 103 8.99 -1.26 -3.24
C LYS A 103 9.25 -0.91 -1.78
N PHE A 104 8.91 0.29 -1.37
CA PHE A 104 9.07 0.71 0.02
C PHE A 104 8.13 -0.05 0.96
N LEU A 105 6.93 -0.40 0.51
CA LEU A 105 6.01 -1.25 1.25
C LEU A 105 6.50 -2.70 1.37
N SER A 106 7.34 -3.16 0.45
CA SER A 106 7.90 -4.51 0.46
C SER A 106 9.13 -4.57 1.35
N GLN A 107 8.91 -4.49 2.66
CA GLN A 107 9.96 -4.55 3.68
C GLN A 107 10.17 -5.98 4.16
N PRO A 108 11.42 -6.40 4.41
CA PRO A 108 11.66 -7.68 5.07
C PRO A 108 11.12 -7.64 6.50
N PHE A 109 10.26 -8.58 6.86
CA PHE A 109 9.62 -8.64 8.17
C PHE A 109 10.00 -9.93 8.91
N HIS A 110 10.04 -9.86 10.25
CA HIS A 110 10.57 -10.93 11.10
C HIS A 110 9.84 -12.27 10.94
N VAL A 111 8.53 -12.24 10.80
CA VAL A 111 7.71 -13.46 10.66
C VAL A 111 8.06 -14.25 9.41
N ALA A 112 8.51 -13.59 8.35
CA ALA A 112 8.81 -14.22 7.07
C ALA A 112 10.27 -14.67 6.95
N GLU A 113 11.14 -14.42 7.92
CA GLU A 113 12.57 -14.77 7.86
C GLU A 113 12.82 -16.23 7.49
N VAL A 114 12.02 -17.12 8.07
CA VAL A 114 12.13 -18.57 7.83
C VAL A 114 11.85 -18.94 6.37
N PHE A 115 10.97 -18.19 5.71
CA PHE A 115 10.54 -18.47 4.34
C PHE A 115 11.37 -17.74 3.29
N THR A 116 11.80 -16.53 3.58
CA THR A 116 12.52 -15.68 2.62
C THR A 116 14.03 -15.80 2.73
N GLY A 117 14.56 -16.25 3.87
CA GLY A 117 16.00 -16.26 4.16
C GLY A 117 16.58 -14.87 4.38
N VAL A 118 15.77 -13.84 4.47
CA VAL A 118 16.19 -12.45 4.69
C VAL A 118 15.80 -12.02 6.09
N ALA A 119 16.76 -11.47 6.85
CA ALA A 119 16.48 -10.96 8.19
C ALA A 119 15.49 -9.82 8.16
N GLY A 120 14.48 -9.88 9.03
CA GLY A 120 13.49 -8.84 9.18
C GLY A 120 14.10 -7.53 9.67
N LYS A 121 13.50 -6.42 9.27
CA LYS A 121 13.90 -5.07 9.70
C LYS A 121 12.71 -4.36 10.32
N TYR A 122 12.95 -3.72 11.44
CA TYR A 122 11.98 -2.82 12.06
C TYR A 122 12.16 -1.42 11.51
N VAL A 123 11.08 -0.85 11.00
CA VAL A 123 11.04 0.56 10.57
C VAL A 123 10.02 1.29 11.45
N SER A 124 10.46 2.32 12.15
CA SER A 124 9.58 3.10 13.02
C SER A 124 8.49 3.81 12.19
N VAL A 125 7.37 4.14 12.82
CA VAL A 125 6.30 4.92 12.16
C VAL A 125 6.85 6.26 11.67
N LYS A 126 7.70 6.92 12.45
CA LYS A 126 8.33 8.19 12.08
C LYS A 126 9.19 8.06 10.82
N ASP A 127 10.01 7.03 10.74
CA ASP A 127 10.86 6.78 9.56
C ASP A 127 10.03 6.37 8.35
N THR A 128 8.95 5.64 8.56
CA THR A 128 7.99 5.26 7.51
C THR A 128 7.36 6.51 6.89
N ILE A 129 6.86 7.42 7.71
CA ILE A 129 6.26 8.68 7.25
C ILE A 129 7.29 9.53 6.49
N ARG A 130 8.50 9.64 7.02
CA ARG A 130 9.60 10.35 6.37
C ARG A 130 9.94 9.76 5.01
N GLY A 131 10.07 8.44 4.92
CA GLY A 131 10.37 7.74 3.67
C GLY A 131 9.29 7.97 2.60
N PHE A 132 8.03 7.82 2.95
CA PHE A 132 6.93 8.10 2.02
C PHE A 132 6.89 9.55 1.60
N LYS A 133 7.12 10.49 2.51
CA LYS A 133 7.16 11.91 2.20
C LYS A 133 8.26 12.22 1.17
N MET A 134 9.46 11.69 1.36
CA MET A 134 10.56 11.85 0.40
C MET A 134 10.20 11.32 -0.99
N ILE A 135 9.51 10.19 -1.08
CA ILE A 135 9.04 9.65 -2.36
C ILE A 135 8.01 10.57 -2.99
N LEU A 136 7.04 11.04 -2.21
CA LEU A 136 5.94 11.89 -2.70
C LEU A 136 6.43 13.27 -3.15
N ASP A 137 7.42 13.83 -2.48
CA ASP A 137 7.99 15.14 -2.78
C ASP A 137 9.01 15.09 -3.94
N GLY A 138 9.33 13.89 -4.43
CA GLY A 138 10.22 13.70 -5.57
C GLY A 138 11.70 13.76 -5.24
N GLU A 139 12.09 13.72 -3.97
CA GLU A 139 13.49 13.73 -3.55
C GLU A 139 14.26 12.48 -4.00
N LEU A 140 13.53 11.43 -4.35
CA LEU A 140 14.09 10.14 -4.79
C LEU A 140 13.83 9.87 -6.28
N ASP A 141 13.38 10.84 -7.04
CA ASP A 141 13.08 10.70 -8.47
C ASP A 141 14.33 10.51 -9.36
#